data_33633476fd8ebe1d2e6ad8f524509bd1
#
_entry.id   33633476fd8ebe1d2e6ad8f524509bd1
#
_cell.length_a   1.000
_cell.length_b   1.000
_cell.length_c   1.000
_cell.angle_alpha   90.00
_cell.angle_beta   90.00
_cell.angle_gamma   90.00
#
_symmetry.space_group_name_H-M   'P 1'
#
loop_
_entity.id
_entity.type
_entity.pdbx_description
1 polymer ?
#
loop_
_entity_poly.entity_id
_entity_poly.type
_entity_poly.pdbx_seq_one_letter_code
_entity_poly.pdbx_strand_id
1 'polypeptide(L)'
;MPKQVIDPEKLVSQAYAIASRDGISALSVRKVATVCGIAVGSVYGYFPTKADLTAAVLTRFFDENLSDELCAVRPGERFTSYVRRFREALCAARSDMSVDWFAEMRRLPSSEQEALEAVRAPMLTHIERGLGRVLDADEAVD
;
A
#
# COMPACT_ATOMS: atom_id res chain seq x y z
N MET A 1 12.80 -18.40 -28.57
CA MET A 1 13.07 -17.11 -27.91
C MET A 1 13.17 -17.36 -26.42
N PRO A 2 14.25 -16.98 -25.76
CA PRO A 2 14.29 -17.07 -24.31
C PRO A 2 13.21 -16.18 -23.73
N LYS A 3 12.41 -16.71 -22.81
CA LYS A 3 11.49 -15.89 -22.01
C LYS A 3 12.33 -14.84 -21.27
N GLN A 4 12.02 -13.57 -21.49
CA GLN A 4 12.57 -12.53 -20.62
C GLN A 4 12.06 -12.77 -19.20
N VAL A 5 12.97 -13.22 -18.36
CA VAL A 5 12.68 -13.32 -16.92
C VAL A 5 12.79 -11.91 -16.36
N ILE A 6 11.64 -11.31 -16.05
CA ILE A 6 11.61 -10.05 -15.32
C ILE A 6 11.34 -10.34 -13.84
N ASP A 7 12.06 -9.63 -12.99
CA ASP A 7 11.81 -9.69 -11.55
C ASP A 7 10.43 -9.10 -11.23
N PRO A 8 9.52 -9.84 -10.53
CA PRO A 8 8.23 -9.32 -10.11
C PRO A 8 8.31 -8.01 -9.33
N GLU A 9 9.36 -7.81 -8.55
CA GLU A 9 9.62 -6.55 -7.82
C GLU A 9 9.77 -5.35 -8.77
N LYS A 10 10.38 -5.53 -9.94
CA LYS A 10 10.47 -4.48 -10.96
C LYS A 10 9.11 -4.14 -11.53
N LEU A 11 8.25 -5.13 -11.76
CA LEU A 11 6.86 -4.92 -12.21
C LEU A 11 6.09 -4.08 -11.20
N VAL A 12 6.16 -4.45 -9.93
CA VAL A 12 5.50 -3.72 -8.84
C VAL A 12 6.06 -2.30 -8.72
N SER A 13 7.38 -2.12 -8.83
CA SER A 13 8.02 -0.81 -8.79
C SER A 13 7.54 0.12 -9.89
N GLN A 14 7.42 -0.38 -11.11
CA GLN A 14 6.91 0.39 -12.24
C GLN A 14 5.42 0.68 -12.11
N ALA A 15 4.63 -0.30 -11.67
CA ALA A 15 3.21 -0.12 -11.39
C ALA A 15 2.99 0.93 -10.29
N TYR A 16 3.78 0.87 -9.23
CA TYR A 16 3.76 1.86 -8.14
C TYR A 16 4.09 3.27 -8.64
N ALA A 17 5.11 3.42 -9.48
CA ALA A 17 5.49 4.70 -10.08
C ALA A 17 4.36 5.28 -10.95
N ILE A 18 3.70 4.45 -11.77
CA ILE A 18 2.55 4.85 -12.58
C ILE A 18 1.41 5.33 -11.67
N ALA A 19 1.06 4.54 -10.66
CA ALA A 19 -0.01 4.87 -9.74
C ALA A 19 0.29 6.13 -8.91
N SER A 20 1.54 6.34 -8.50
CA SER A 20 1.96 7.53 -7.75
C SER A 20 1.86 8.80 -8.57
N ARG A 21 2.12 8.71 -9.88
CA ARG A 21 2.06 9.85 -10.79
C ARG A 21 0.64 10.13 -11.29
N ASP A 22 -0.07 9.08 -11.72
CA ASP A 22 -1.32 9.19 -12.47
C ASP A 22 -2.55 8.70 -11.68
N GLY A 23 -2.36 8.09 -10.52
CA GLY A 23 -3.40 7.52 -9.68
C GLY A 23 -3.59 6.02 -9.87
N ILE A 24 -4.23 5.38 -8.89
CA ILE A 24 -4.54 3.94 -8.90
C ILE A 24 -5.48 3.59 -10.06
N SER A 25 -6.45 4.45 -10.34
CA SER A 25 -7.39 4.25 -11.44
C SER A 25 -6.75 4.27 -12.83
N ALA A 26 -5.59 4.91 -12.97
CA ALA A 26 -4.81 4.93 -14.20
C ALA A 26 -3.94 3.67 -14.40
N LEU A 27 -3.81 2.83 -13.37
CA LEU A 27 -3.03 1.61 -13.41
C LEU A 27 -3.65 0.60 -14.39
N SER A 28 -2.84 0.05 -15.28
CA SER A 28 -3.25 -1.02 -16.19
C SER A 28 -2.10 -1.97 -16.48
N VAL A 29 -2.43 -3.24 -16.71
CA VAL A 29 -1.46 -4.27 -17.11
C VAL A 29 -0.72 -3.86 -18.37
N ARG A 30 -1.43 -3.27 -19.34
CA ARG A 30 -0.85 -2.83 -20.62
C ARG A 30 0.17 -1.71 -20.41
N LYS A 31 -0.12 -0.72 -19.57
CA LYS A 31 0.83 0.36 -19.26
C LYS A 31 2.10 -0.18 -18.60
N VAL A 32 1.95 -1.09 -17.65
CA VAL A 32 3.08 -1.73 -16.95
C VAL A 32 3.93 -2.51 -17.94
N ALA A 33 3.32 -3.31 -18.80
CA ALA A 33 4.01 -4.06 -19.85
C ALA A 33 4.82 -3.12 -20.78
N THR A 34 4.21 -2.03 -21.22
CA THR A 34 4.85 -1.03 -22.07
C THR A 34 6.08 -0.41 -21.39
N VAL A 35 5.94 0.04 -20.16
CA VAL A 35 7.03 0.67 -19.40
C VAL A 35 8.17 -0.32 -19.13
N CYS A 36 7.83 -1.59 -18.83
CA CYS A 36 8.83 -2.63 -18.59
C CYS A 36 9.44 -3.22 -19.86
N GLY A 37 8.91 -2.87 -21.05
CA GLY A 37 9.39 -3.41 -22.33
C GLY A 37 9.13 -4.90 -22.51
N ILE A 38 8.04 -5.43 -21.95
CA ILE A 38 7.66 -6.84 -22.02
C ILE A 38 6.26 -7.02 -22.60
N ALA A 39 5.93 -8.26 -22.98
CA ALA A 39 4.60 -8.59 -23.46
C ALA A 39 3.56 -8.53 -22.32
N VAL A 40 2.34 -8.14 -22.65
CA VAL A 40 1.19 -8.14 -21.72
C VAL A 40 0.99 -9.50 -21.07
N GLY A 41 1.12 -10.59 -21.83
CA GLY A 41 1.02 -11.95 -21.31
C GLY A 41 2.06 -12.28 -20.25
N SER A 42 3.24 -11.66 -20.29
CA SER A 42 4.27 -11.84 -19.28
C SER A 42 3.85 -11.20 -17.95
N VAL A 43 3.19 -10.06 -17.99
CA VAL A 43 2.64 -9.41 -16.78
C VAL A 43 1.52 -10.29 -16.17
N TYR A 44 0.61 -10.80 -17.00
CA TYR A 44 -0.44 -11.71 -16.53
C TYR A 44 0.09 -13.02 -15.94
N GLY A 45 1.28 -13.45 -16.31
CA GLY A 45 1.95 -14.59 -15.68
C GLY A 45 2.27 -14.37 -14.21
N TYR A 46 2.54 -13.13 -13.81
CA TYR A 46 2.82 -12.75 -12.41
C TYR A 46 1.58 -12.23 -11.69
N PHE A 47 0.75 -11.47 -12.38
CA PHE A 47 -0.48 -10.86 -11.86
C PHE A 47 -1.64 -11.25 -12.77
N PRO A 48 -2.35 -12.35 -12.46
CA PRO A 48 -3.39 -12.92 -13.33
C PRO A 48 -4.54 -11.95 -13.63
N THR A 49 -4.80 -10.99 -12.73
CA THR A 49 -5.85 -9.98 -12.89
C THR A 49 -5.31 -8.59 -12.58
N LYS A 50 -6.01 -7.56 -13.05
CA LYS A 50 -5.73 -6.18 -12.65
C LYS A 50 -5.86 -6.00 -11.13
N ALA A 51 -6.79 -6.69 -10.49
CA ALA A 51 -6.98 -6.66 -9.04
C ALA A 51 -5.72 -7.15 -8.30
N ASP A 52 -5.06 -8.21 -8.78
CA ASP A 52 -3.80 -8.70 -8.21
C ASP A 52 -2.69 -7.66 -8.33
N LEU A 53 -2.58 -6.98 -9.46
CA LEU A 53 -1.61 -5.91 -9.67
C LEU A 53 -1.89 -4.72 -8.76
N THR A 54 -3.14 -4.30 -8.63
CA THR A 54 -3.57 -3.24 -7.71
C THR A 54 -3.27 -3.60 -6.26
N ALA A 55 -3.56 -4.83 -5.85
CA ALA A 55 -3.24 -5.33 -4.50
C ALA A 55 -1.74 -5.28 -4.22
N ALA A 56 -0.90 -5.66 -5.17
CA ALA A 56 0.56 -5.61 -5.01
C ALA A 56 1.07 -4.17 -4.84
N VAL A 57 0.52 -3.21 -5.59
CA VAL A 57 0.84 -1.78 -5.46
C VAL A 57 0.41 -1.24 -4.10
N LEU A 58 -0.78 -1.58 -3.64
CA LEU A 58 -1.29 -1.16 -2.34
C LEU A 58 -0.51 -1.77 -1.18
N THR A 59 -0.15 -3.04 -1.28
CA THR A 59 0.72 -3.71 -0.30
C THR A 59 2.04 -2.95 -0.15
N ARG A 60 2.68 -2.62 -1.26
CA ARG A 60 3.92 -1.84 -1.23
C ARG A 60 3.73 -0.46 -0.61
N PHE A 61 2.63 0.22 -0.93
CA PHE A 61 2.31 1.51 -0.32
C PHE A 61 2.21 1.41 1.20
N PHE A 62 1.48 0.42 1.69
CA PHE A 62 1.33 0.22 3.13
C PHE A 62 2.64 -0.19 3.80
N ASP A 63 3.41 -1.07 3.19
CA ASP A 63 4.72 -1.50 3.72
C ASP A 63 5.71 -0.32 3.84
N GLU A 64 5.71 0.58 2.86
CA GLU A 64 6.59 1.74 2.87
C GLU A 64 6.15 2.85 3.84
N ASN A 65 4.84 3.03 4.02
CA ASN A 65 4.29 4.15 4.78
C ASN A 65 3.76 3.78 6.16
N LEU A 66 3.43 2.52 6.38
CA LEU A 66 2.94 1.98 7.65
C LEU A 66 3.84 0.84 8.14
N SER A 67 5.13 1.13 8.23
CA SER A 67 6.14 0.16 8.65
C SER A 67 5.92 -0.31 10.09
N ASP A 68 6.50 -1.46 10.41
CA ASP A 68 6.51 -1.98 11.78
C ASP A 68 7.09 -0.97 12.78
N GLU A 69 8.09 -0.19 12.36
CA GLU A 69 8.70 0.88 13.16
C GLU A 69 7.70 2.00 13.47
N LEU A 70 6.88 2.40 12.50
CA LEU A 70 5.83 3.40 12.71
C LEU A 70 4.77 2.91 13.69
N CYS A 71 4.38 1.64 13.57
CA CYS A 71 3.37 1.02 14.42
C CYS A 71 3.91 0.54 15.77
N ALA A 72 5.24 0.51 15.97
CA ALA A 72 5.86 0.14 17.23
C ALA A 72 5.62 1.22 18.30
N VAL A 73 5.33 0.78 19.51
CA VAL A 73 5.23 1.67 20.69
C VAL A 73 6.63 1.97 21.20
N ARG A 74 6.95 3.24 21.37
CA ARG A 74 8.22 3.68 21.95
C ARG A 74 8.17 3.62 23.47
N PRO A 75 9.28 3.32 24.17
CA PRO A 75 9.30 3.32 25.63
C PRO A 75 8.81 4.65 26.21
N GLY A 76 7.82 4.59 27.10
CA GLY A 76 7.23 5.78 27.72
C GLY A 76 6.36 6.64 26.79
N GLU A 77 6.04 6.17 25.61
CA GLU A 77 5.21 6.91 24.65
C GLU A 77 3.74 6.93 25.12
N ARG A 78 3.19 8.13 25.23
CA ARG A 78 1.77 8.33 25.55
C ARG A 78 0.89 8.08 24.31
N PHE A 79 -0.32 7.64 24.54
CA PHE A 79 -1.33 7.38 23.49
C PHE A 79 -1.49 8.57 22.53
N THR A 80 -1.62 9.78 23.06
CA THR A 80 -1.77 11.00 22.27
C THR A 80 -0.57 11.27 21.36
N SER A 81 0.65 10.97 21.83
CA SER A 81 1.89 11.11 21.07
C SER A 81 1.99 10.08 19.96
N TYR A 82 1.62 8.83 20.25
CA TYR A 82 1.54 7.74 19.29
C TYR A 82 0.57 8.09 18.14
N VAL A 83 -0.66 8.51 18.47
CA VAL A 83 -1.68 8.88 17.46
C VAL A 83 -1.23 10.07 16.64
N ARG A 84 -0.58 11.05 17.24
CA ARG A 84 -0.04 12.22 16.53
C ARG A 84 1.01 11.80 15.52
N ARG A 85 1.98 11.01 15.93
CA ARG A 85 3.07 10.50 15.09
C ARG A 85 2.52 9.68 13.91
N PHE A 86 1.56 8.82 14.19
CA PHE A 86 0.90 8.00 13.17
C PHE A 86 0.16 8.88 12.14
N ARG A 87 -0.60 9.86 12.60
CA ARG A 87 -1.30 10.81 11.74
C ARG A 87 -0.34 11.63 10.87
N GLU A 88 0.74 12.12 11.45
CA GLU A 88 1.77 12.89 10.72
C GLU A 88 2.40 12.07 9.59
N ALA A 89 2.70 10.81 9.84
CA ALA A 89 3.22 9.89 8.83
C ALA A 89 2.22 9.66 7.68
N LEU A 90 0.94 9.46 7.99
CA LEU A 90 -0.10 9.33 6.98
C LEU A 90 -0.29 10.62 6.16
N CYS A 91 -0.24 11.78 6.80
CA CYS A 91 -0.33 13.06 6.11
C CYS A 91 0.87 13.28 5.18
N ALA A 92 2.07 12.94 5.62
CA ALA A 92 3.28 13.01 4.79
C ALA A 92 3.16 12.09 3.57
N ALA A 93 2.76 10.85 3.76
CA ALA A 93 2.56 9.90 2.67
C ALA A 93 1.56 10.40 1.62
N ARG A 94 0.49 11.06 2.05
CA ARG A 94 -0.49 11.67 1.13
C ARG A 94 0.08 12.86 0.37
N SER A 95 0.91 13.67 1.03
CA SER A 95 1.49 14.87 0.42
C SER A 95 2.49 14.54 -0.70
N ASP A 96 3.12 13.37 -0.64
CA ASP A 96 4.06 12.91 -1.65
C ASP A 96 3.39 12.35 -2.91
N MET A 97 2.07 12.23 -2.90
CA MET A 97 1.30 11.70 -4.02
C MET A 97 0.71 12.82 -4.88
N SER A 98 0.82 12.66 -6.20
CA SER A 98 0.21 13.57 -7.17
C SER A 98 -1.31 13.51 -7.20
N VAL A 99 -1.87 12.38 -6.73
CA VAL A 99 -3.31 12.09 -6.74
C VAL A 99 -3.72 11.50 -5.38
N ASP A 100 -4.90 11.85 -4.91
CA ASP A 100 -5.44 11.30 -3.65
C ASP A 100 -5.88 9.84 -3.80
N TRP A 101 -4.98 8.92 -3.50
CA TRP A 101 -5.24 7.48 -3.54
C TRP A 101 -6.40 7.05 -2.62
N PHE A 102 -6.57 7.70 -1.47
CA PHE A 102 -7.66 7.35 -0.55
C PHE A 102 -9.03 7.66 -1.15
N ALA A 103 -9.12 8.74 -1.93
CA ALA A 103 -10.34 9.05 -2.67
C ALA A 103 -10.56 8.06 -3.82
N GLU A 104 -9.51 7.68 -4.55
CA GLU A 104 -9.60 6.73 -5.64
C GLU A 104 -9.93 5.32 -5.15
N MET A 105 -9.34 4.86 -4.04
CA MET A 105 -9.63 3.54 -3.47
C MET A 105 -11.11 3.33 -3.18
N ARG A 106 -11.83 4.38 -2.79
CA ARG A 106 -13.28 4.30 -2.56
C ARG A 106 -14.10 4.11 -3.83
N ARG A 107 -13.53 4.39 -4.99
CA ARG A 107 -14.18 4.33 -6.31
C ARG A 107 -13.75 3.13 -7.15
N LEU A 108 -12.91 2.26 -6.61
CA LEU A 108 -12.46 1.07 -7.33
C LEU A 108 -13.62 0.12 -7.65
N PRO A 109 -13.57 -0.61 -8.77
CA PRO A 109 -14.52 -1.68 -9.08
C PRO A 109 -14.54 -2.76 -7.99
N SER A 110 -15.65 -3.51 -7.89
CA SER A 110 -15.86 -4.50 -6.84
C SER A 110 -14.73 -5.52 -6.70
N SER A 111 -14.19 -6.01 -7.82
CA SER A 111 -13.08 -6.98 -7.82
C SER A 111 -11.79 -6.42 -7.20
N GLU A 112 -11.53 -5.14 -7.43
CA GLU A 112 -10.38 -4.43 -6.84
C GLU A 112 -10.65 -4.03 -5.39
N GLN A 113 -11.92 -3.75 -5.03
CA GLN A 113 -12.32 -3.54 -3.63
C GLN A 113 -12.07 -4.78 -2.77
N GLU A 114 -12.38 -5.98 -3.27
CA GLU A 114 -12.09 -7.23 -2.58
C GLU A 114 -10.58 -7.43 -2.38
N ALA A 115 -9.78 -7.14 -3.39
CA ALA A 115 -8.32 -7.20 -3.30
C ALA A 115 -7.79 -6.17 -2.29
N LEU A 116 -8.34 -4.96 -2.25
CA LEU A 116 -8.01 -3.93 -1.27
C LEU A 116 -8.35 -4.38 0.16
N GLU A 117 -9.50 -5.01 0.38
CA GLU A 117 -9.87 -5.53 1.70
C GLU A 117 -8.89 -6.61 2.18
N ALA A 118 -8.47 -7.51 1.29
CA ALA A 118 -7.50 -8.55 1.61
C ALA A 118 -6.13 -7.97 2.03
N VAL A 119 -5.73 -6.84 1.45
CA VAL A 119 -4.51 -6.11 1.82
C VAL A 119 -4.71 -5.33 3.12
N ARG A 120 -5.85 -4.68 3.27
CA ARG A 120 -6.15 -3.77 4.39
C ARG A 120 -6.37 -4.49 5.72
N ALA A 121 -7.00 -5.67 5.70
CA ALA A 121 -7.36 -6.39 6.92
C ALA A 121 -6.14 -6.72 7.82
N PRO A 122 -5.03 -7.30 7.32
CA PRO A 122 -3.83 -7.52 8.13
C PRO A 122 -3.22 -6.22 8.67
N MET A 123 -3.23 -5.16 7.86
CA MET A 123 -2.73 -3.85 8.24
C MET A 123 -3.55 -3.25 9.40
N LEU A 124 -4.88 -3.29 9.32
CA LEU A 124 -5.75 -2.81 10.39
C LEU A 124 -5.53 -3.58 11.69
N THR A 125 -5.40 -4.89 11.62
CA THR A 125 -5.08 -5.73 12.78
C THR A 125 -3.75 -5.32 13.43
N HIS A 126 -2.75 -5.01 12.62
CA HIS A 126 -1.45 -4.56 13.10
C HIS A 126 -1.54 -3.20 13.80
N ILE A 127 -2.28 -2.25 13.24
CA ILE A 127 -2.55 -0.94 13.83
C ILE A 127 -3.32 -1.08 15.15
N GLU A 128 -4.37 -1.89 15.17
CA GLU A 128 -5.17 -2.14 16.37
C GLU A 128 -4.33 -2.72 17.52
N ARG A 129 -3.43 -3.65 17.23
CA ARG A 129 -2.49 -4.19 18.21
C ARG A 129 -1.53 -3.14 18.74
N GLY A 130 -1.05 -2.25 17.88
CA GLY A 130 -0.20 -1.12 18.30
C GLY A 130 -0.95 -0.15 19.22
N LEU A 131 -2.16 0.23 18.85
CA LEU A 131 -3.03 1.09 19.65
C LEU A 131 -3.35 0.46 21.01
N GLY A 132 -3.70 -0.83 21.04
CA GLY A 132 -3.96 -1.56 22.28
C GLY A 132 -2.76 -1.52 23.21
N ARG A 133 -1.56 -1.83 22.71
CA ARG A 133 -0.33 -1.80 23.51
C ARG A 133 -0.02 -0.43 24.11
N VAL A 134 -0.22 0.65 23.35
CA VAL A 134 0.06 2.00 23.86
C VAL A 134 -1.00 2.44 24.86
N LEU A 135 -2.27 2.04 24.69
CA LEU A 135 -3.32 2.30 25.66
C LEU A 135 -3.06 1.59 26.99
N ASP A 136 -2.66 0.31 26.92
CA ASP A 136 -2.36 -0.48 28.12
C ASP A 136 -1.12 0.06 28.88
N ALA A 137 -0.19 0.67 28.16
CA ALA A 137 1.03 1.22 28.74
C ALA A 137 0.91 2.69 29.19
N ASP A 138 -0.14 3.42 28.77
CA ASP A 138 -0.33 4.83 29.13
C ASP A 138 -1.08 4.96 30.47
N GLU A 139 -0.33 5.22 31.53
CA GLU A 139 -0.88 5.42 32.89
C GLU A 139 -1.85 6.61 33.02
N ALA A 140 -1.91 7.47 32.00
CA ALA A 140 -2.83 8.61 31.99
C ALA A 140 -4.19 8.30 31.38
N VAL A 141 -4.34 7.09 30.83
CA VAL A 141 -5.60 6.58 30.26
C VAL A 141 -6.16 5.57 31.26
N ASP A 142 -7.07 6.02 32.09
CA ASP A 142 -7.84 5.16 33.00
C ASP A 142 -9.07 4.59 32.27
#